data_ded60853bef9af3c609722a37c86cc65
#
_entry.id   ded60853bef9af3c609722a37c86cc65
#
_cell.length_a   1.000
_cell.length_b   1.000
_cell.length_c   1.000
_cell.angle_alpha   90.00
_cell.angle_beta   90.00
_cell.angle_gamma   90.00
#
_symmetry.space_group_name_H-M   'P 1'
#
loop_
_entity.id
_entity.type
_entity.pdbx_description
1 polymer ?
#
loop_
_entity_poly.entity_id
_entity_poly.type
_entity_poly.pdbx_seq_one_letter_code
_entity_poly.pdbx_strand_id
1 'polypeptide(L)'
;MHAPAECYNPRVLAQAIVVKKAILEMFFRISVSPDLAAILMAAAAVVLSMSLGIILLARRRRKTPEELERLRRLAINRRGRVTYGQIVDMLEPRPGRQGARLVVFKYEVASVKYEAAQDIHALPGVVVQVRQATGQMVRVKYMVDRPGNSIVACEEWSGLLVFSPAPISPAELDETAGEVVKKS
;
A
#
# COMPACT_ATOMS: atom_id res chain seq x y z
N MET A 1 -22.57 63.26 -0.32
CA MET A 1 -21.69 62.66 0.67
C MET A 1 -20.26 62.82 0.20
N HIS A 2 -19.53 63.80 0.73
CA HIS A 2 -18.14 64.07 0.38
C HIS A 2 -17.23 63.25 1.33
N ALA A 3 -16.39 62.38 0.78
CA ALA A 3 -15.33 61.75 1.52
C ALA A 3 -14.22 62.75 1.82
N PRO A 4 -13.66 62.85 3.03
CA PRO A 4 -12.57 63.73 3.35
C PRO A 4 -11.29 63.25 2.63
N ALA A 5 -10.66 64.14 1.91
CA ALA A 5 -9.32 63.96 1.37
C ALA A 5 -8.33 63.90 2.55
N GLU A 6 -7.79 62.74 2.84
CA GLU A 6 -6.69 62.58 3.78
C GLU A 6 -5.49 63.38 3.26
N CYS A 7 -5.11 64.39 3.99
CA CYS A 7 -3.91 65.20 3.74
C CYS A 7 -2.67 64.31 3.88
N TYR A 8 -2.24 63.77 2.77
CA TYR A 8 -0.99 63.02 2.67
C TYR A 8 0.19 63.93 2.93
N ASN A 9 0.80 63.78 4.08
CA ASN A 9 1.93 64.62 4.50
C ASN A 9 3.24 64.07 3.95
N PRO A 10 3.86 64.67 2.91
CA PRO A 10 5.06 64.13 2.24
C PRO A 10 6.28 64.05 3.19
N ARG A 11 6.29 64.82 4.29
CA ARG A 11 7.38 64.75 5.27
C ARG A 11 7.39 63.48 6.11
N VAL A 12 6.24 62.89 6.36
CA VAL A 12 6.13 61.61 7.11
C VAL A 12 6.64 60.45 6.25
N LEU A 13 6.37 60.49 4.95
CA LEU A 13 6.85 59.45 4.02
C LEU A 13 8.37 59.52 3.86
N ALA A 14 8.93 60.74 3.74
CA ALA A 14 10.37 60.89 3.62
C ALA A 14 11.11 60.42 4.88
N GLN A 15 10.56 60.66 6.07
CA GLN A 15 11.13 60.13 7.33
C GLN A 15 11.03 58.60 7.42
N ALA A 16 9.93 58.00 7.00
CA ALA A 16 9.77 56.53 6.97
C ALA A 16 10.76 55.84 6.02
N ILE A 17 11.05 56.48 4.87
CA ILE A 17 12.03 55.96 3.88
C ILE A 17 13.45 56.07 4.46
N VAL A 18 13.80 57.16 5.11
CA VAL A 18 15.13 57.35 5.72
C VAL A 18 15.35 56.37 6.88
N VAL A 19 14.34 56.14 7.72
CA VAL A 19 14.42 55.15 8.79
C VAL A 19 14.54 53.73 8.26
N LYS A 20 13.76 53.38 7.22
CA LYS A 20 13.90 52.06 6.55
C LYS A 20 15.29 51.84 5.95
N LYS A 21 15.83 52.87 5.31
CA LYS A 21 17.19 52.82 4.74
C LYS A 21 18.26 52.69 5.83
N ALA A 22 18.15 53.45 6.91
CA ALA A 22 19.06 53.36 8.05
C ALA A 22 19.01 51.97 8.74
N ILE A 23 17.83 51.40 8.90
CA ILE A 23 17.68 50.04 9.46
C ILE A 23 18.29 48.99 8.49
N LEU A 24 18.09 49.15 7.18
CA LEU A 24 18.64 48.23 6.20
C LEU A 24 20.17 48.31 6.16
N GLU A 25 20.75 49.53 6.25
CA GLU A 25 22.19 49.75 6.31
C GLU A 25 22.80 49.30 7.66
N MET A 26 22.05 49.41 8.72
CA MET A 26 22.47 48.86 10.02
C MET A 26 22.49 47.34 10.04
N PHE A 27 21.51 46.67 9.39
CA PHE A 27 21.55 45.24 9.20
C PHE A 27 22.68 44.79 8.25
N PHE A 28 23.00 45.58 7.23
CA PHE A 28 24.10 45.28 6.30
C PHE A 28 25.50 45.60 6.90
N ARG A 29 25.55 46.45 7.90
CA ARG A 29 26.79 46.79 8.64
C ARG A 29 27.10 45.93 9.85
N ILE A 30 26.38 44.83 10.07
CA ILE A 30 26.92 43.78 10.92
C ILE A 30 28.09 43.17 10.13
N SER A 31 29.26 43.79 10.26
CA SER A 31 30.53 43.27 9.77
C SER A 31 30.78 41.97 10.51
N VAL A 32 30.13 40.90 10.02
CA VAL A 32 30.52 39.53 10.38
C VAL A 32 31.95 39.39 9.86
N SER A 33 32.90 39.29 10.76
CA SER A 33 34.30 39.07 10.37
C SER A 33 34.32 37.91 9.40
N PRO A 34 35.14 37.95 8.32
CA PRO A 34 35.15 36.88 7.30
C PRO A 34 35.31 35.49 7.91
N ASP A 35 36.02 35.42 9.05
CA ASP A 35 36.22 34.17 9.80
C ASP A 35 34.91 33.67 10.44
N LEU A 36 34.08 34.56 10.97
CA LEU A 36 32.79 34.21 11.59
C LEU A 36 31.77 33.81 10.53
N ALA A 37 31.79 34.46 9.36
CA ALA A 37 30.98 34.07 8.22
C ALA A 37 31.36 32.66 7.71
N ALA A 38 32.66 32.38 7.61
CA ALA A 38 33.16 31.07 7.20
C ALA A 38 32.74 29.95 8.17
N ILE A 39 32.82 30.21 9.49
CA ILE A 39 32.39 29.27 10.53
C ILE A 39 30.87 28.99 10.44
N LEU A 40 30.05 30.02 10.25
CA LEU A 40 28.59 29.86 10.12
C LEU A 40 28.21 29.09 8.86
N MET A 41 28.90 29.33 7.74
CA MET A 41 28.67 28.57 6.49
C MET A 41 29.09 27.11 6.65
N ALA A 42 30.22 26.84 7.31
CA ALA A 42 30.65 25.48 7.58
C ALA A 42 29.67 24.75 8.51
N ALA A 43 29.20 25.40 9.57
CA ALA A 43 28.20 24.83 10.48
C ALA A 43 26.87 24.53 9.74
N ALA A 44 26.40 25.45 8.90
CA ALA A 44 25.19 25.24 8.09
C ALA A 44 25.34 24.06 7.12
N ALA A 45 26.52 23.90 6.47
CA ALA A 45 26.81 22.79 5.59
C ALA A 45 26.79 21.43 6.32
N VAL A 46 27.34 21.38 7.54
CA VAL A 46 27.30 20.17 8.38
C VAL A 46 25.86 19.82 8.78
N VAL A 47 25.06 20.79 9.21
CA VAL A 47 23.65 20.55 9.59
C VAL A 47 22.85 20.08 8.38
N LEU A 48 23.04 20.67 7.21
CA LEU A 48 22.38 20.26 5.96
C LEU A 48 22.76 18.83 5.55
N SER A 49 24.06 18.48 5.61
CA SER A 49 24.54 17.15 5.26
C SER A 49 24.01 16.08 6.23
N MET A 50 23.99 16.37 7.55
CA MET A 50 23.39 15.48 8.54
C MET A 50 21.89 15.31 8.32
N SER A 51 21.16 16.38 8.07
CA SER A 51 19.73 16.34 7.81
C SER A 51 19.40 15.51 6.57
N LEU A 52 20.15 15.71 5.49
CA LEU A 52 20.00 14.93 4.26
C LEU A 52 20.31 13.45 4.51
N GLY A 53 21.38 13.14 5.26
CA GLY A 53 21.74 11.78 5.65
C GLY A 53 20.62 11.09 6.43
N ILE A 54 20.05 11.76 7.42
CA ILE A 54 18.92 11.24 8.21
C ILE A 54 17.70 10.99 7.33
N ILE A 55 17.35 11.92 6.43
CA ILE A 55 16.23 11.77 5.51
C ILE A 55 16.43 10.57 4.57
N LEU A 56 17.63 10.42 4.01
CA LEU A 56 17.94 9.29 3.13
C LEU A 56 17.90 7.95 3.86
N LEU A 57 18.42 7.87 5.09
CA LEU A 57 18.32 6.69 5.93
C LEU A 57 16.89 6.37 6.33
N ALA A 58 16.08 7.36 6.67
CA ALA A 58 14.67 7.20 7.00
C ALA A 58 13.87 6.72 5.79
N ARG A 59 14.16 7.22 4.57
CA ARG A 59 13.55 6.75 3.32
C ARG A 59 13.92 5.30 3.01
N ARG A 60 15.18 4.91 3.21
CA ARG A 60 15.63 3.51 3.00
C ARG A 60 14.99 2.53 3.97
N ARG A 61 14.60 2.97 5.17
CA ARG A 61 13.96 2.12 6.18
C ARG A 61 12.43 1.97 6.00
N ARG A 62 11.82 2.76 5.12
CA ARG A 62 10.38 2.62 4.84
C ARG A 62 10.16 1.40 3.97
N LYS A 63 9.58 0.36 4.56
CA LYS A 63 9.10 -0.82 3.84
C LYS A 63 8.12 -0.37 2.76
N THR A 64 8.21 -0.97 1.59
CA THR A 64 7.26 -0.70 0.52
C THR A 64 5.85 -1.19 0.93
N PRO A 65 4.78 -0.62 0.38
CA PRO A 65 3.42 -1.11 0.63
C PRO A 65 3.28 -2.61 0.33
N GLU A 66 3.94 -3.10 -0.72
CA GLU A 66 3.97 -4.51 -1.10
C GLU A 66 4.67 -5.39 -0.07
N GLU A 67 5.78 -4.92 0.49
CA GLU A 67 6.50 -5.63 1.54
C GLU A 67 5.68 -5.69 2.84
N LEU A 68 4.98 -4.61 3.19
CA LEU A 68 4.06 -4.60 4.34
C LEU A 68 2.92 -5.58 4.15
N GLU A 69 2.33 -5.63 2.96
CA GLU A 69 1.26 -6.56 2.64
C GLU A 69 1.75 -8.02 2.66
N ARG A 70 2.94 -8.29 2.13
CA ARG A 70 3.58 -9.59 2.23
C ARG A 70 3.78 -10.02 3.68
N LEU A 71 4.32 -9.15 4.51
CA LEU A 71 4.49 -9.43 5.95
C LEU A 71 3.17 -9.67 6.66
N ARG A 72 2.10 -8.92 6.29
CA ARG A 72 0.75 -9.14 6.79
C ARG A 72 0.27 -10.55 6.44
N ARG A 73 0.37 -10.95 5.17
CA ARG A 73 -0.04 -12.30 4.70
C ARG A 73 0.71 -13.40 5.45
N LEU A 74 2.02 -13.28 5.58
CA LEU A 74 2.84 -14.26 6.31
C LEU A 74 2.50 -14.31 7.80
N ALA A 75 2.21 -13.18 8.44
CA ALA A 75 1.80 -13.14 9.84
C ALA A 75 0.46 -13.86 10.06
N ILE A 76 -0.52 -13.65 9.17
CA ILE A 76 -1.80 -14.36 9.22
C ILE A 76 -1.59 -15.84 8.92
N ASN A 77 -0.72 -16.19 7.97
CA ASN A 77 -0.41 -17.59 7.67
C ASN A 77 0.10 -18.35 8.91
N ARG A 78 0.95 -17.70 9.71
CA ARG A 78 1.58 -18.32 10.89
C ARG A 78 0.67 -18.38 12.12
N ARG A 79 -0.18 -17.37 12.34
CA ARG A 79 -0.97 -17.21 13.58
C ARG A 79 -2.47 -17.33 13.37
N GLY A 80 -2.94 -17.26 12.13
CA GLY A 80 -4.35 -17.29 11.79
C GLY A 80 -4.97 -18.66 12.01
N ARG A 81 -6.26 -18.67 12.35
CA ARG A 81 -7.11 -19.86 12.35
C ARG A 81 -7.72 -20.07 10.98
N VAL A 82 -8.00 -21.31 10.66
CA VAL A 82 -8.62 -21.70 9.38
C VAL A 82 -10.13 -21.80 9.56
N THR A 83 -10.87 -21.25 8.60
CA THR A 83 -12.30 -21.47 8.41
C THR A 83 -12.59 -21.75 6.94
N TYR A 84 -13.84 -22.06 6.61
CA TYR A 84 -14.31 -22.20 5.23
C TYR A 84 -14.97 -20.91 4.78
N GLY A 85 -14.77 -20.57 3.53
CA GLY A 85 -15.38 -19.43 2.89
C GLY A 85 -15.68 -19.72 1.44
N GLN A 86 -16.17 -18.74 0.71
CA GLN A 86 -16.48 -18.83 -0.71
C GLN A 86 -15.90 -17.63 -1.45
N ILE A 87 -15.29 -17.87 -2.58
CA ILE A 87 -14.88 -16.78 -3.48
C ILE A 87 -16.12 -16.24 -4.16
N VAL A 88 -16.34 -14.93 -4.02
CA VAL A 88 -17.49 -14.23 -4.60
C VAL A 88 -17.12 -13.68 -5.96
N ASP A 89 -15.98 -12.99 -6.06
CA ASP A 89 -15.59 -12.28 -7.26
C ASP A 89 -14.08 -12.09 -7.34
N MET A 90 -13.60 -11.78 -8.55
CA MET A 90 -12.24 -11.38 -8.81
C MET A 90 -12.23 -10.05 -9.57
N LEU A 91 -11.75 -9.00 -8.92
CA LEU A 91 -11.65 -7.67 -9.50
C LEU A 91 -10.29 -7.50 -10.18
N GLU A 92 -10.31 -7.33 -11.49
CA GLU A 92 -9.12 -7.07 -12.28
C GLU A 92 -8.97 -5.56 -12.56
N PRO A 93 -7.72 -5.05 -12.64
CA PRO A 93 -7.49 -3.69 -13.05
C PRO A 93 -7.98 -3.46 -14.49
N ARG A 94 -8.47 -2.28 -14.80
CA ARG A 94 -8.89 -1.92 -16.15
C ARG A 94 -7.73 -2.05 -17.14
N PRO A 95 -7.97 -2.47 -18.38
CA PRO A 95 -6.94 -2.54 -19.40
C PRO A 95 -6.15 -1.23 -19.52
N GLY A 96 -4.81 -1.32 -19.52
CA GLY A 96 -3.91 -0.15 -19.60
C GLY A 96 -3.65 0.57 -18.28
N ARG A 97 -4.27 0.18 -17.16
CA ARG A 97 -3.94 0.68 -15.81
C ARG A 97 -3.24 -0.39 -14.99
N GLN A 98 -2.10 -0.01 -14.43
CA GLN A 98 -1.51 -0.79 -13.34
C GLN A 98 -2.42 -0.65 -12.11
N GLY A 99 -2.86 -1.77 -11.53
CA GLY A 99 -3.75 -1.77 -10.38
C GLY A 99 -3.69 -3.10 -9.63
N ALA A 100 -4.23 -3.09 -8.41
CA ALA A 100 -4.35 -4.29 -7.59
C ALA A 100 -5.30 -5.30 -8.24
N ARG A 101 -4.96 -6.57 -8.13
CA ARG A 101 -5.81 -7.71 -8.47
C ARG A 101 -6.42 -8.24 -7.19
N LEU A 102 -7.72 -8.00 -6.98
CA LEU A 102 -8.38 -8.31 -5.74
C LEU A 102 -9.24 -9.56 -5.88
N VAL A 103 -9.07 -10.51 -4.98
CA VAL A 103 -10.03 -11.60 -4.77
C VAL A 103 -10.95 -11.22 -3.61
N VAL A 104 -12.26 -11.26 -3.87
CA VAL A 104 -13.30 -11.00 -2.88
C VAL A 104 -13.86 -12.33 -2.40
N PHE A 105 -13.91 -12.53 -1.10
CA PHE A 105 -14.40 -13.77 -0.51
C PHE A 105 -15.22 -13.49 0.75
N LYS A 106 -16.18 -14.39 1.01
CA LYS A 106 -17.06 -14.37 2.18
C LYS A 106 -16.78 -15.58 3.04
N TYR A 107 -16.86 -15.42 4.34
CA TYR A 107 -16.70 -16.49 5.33
C TYR A 107 -17.44 -16.15 6.61
N GLU A 108 -17.62 -17.14 7.48
CA GLU A 108 -18.32 -16.99 8.73
C GLU A 108 -17.42 -17.41 9.90
N VAL A 109 -17.44 -16.62 10.97
CA VAL A 109 -16.76 -16.91 12.22
C VAL A 109 -17.71 -16.63 13.38
N ALA A 110 -17.98 -17.63 14.21
CA ALA A 110 -18.89 -17.52 15.35
C ALA A 110 -20.26 -16.91 14.97
N SER A 111 -20.85 -17.37 13.88
CA SER A 111 -22.15 -16.90 13.32
C SER A 111 -22.14 -15.45 12.82
N VAL A 112 -20.99 -14.81 12.72
CA VAL A 112 -20.83 -13.48 12.10
C VAL A 112 -20.25 -13.65 10.70
N LYS A 113 -20.91 -13.05 9.71
CA LYS A 113 -20.50 -13.08 8.31
C LYS A 113 -19.52 -11.95 8.04
N TYR A 114 -18.40 -12.31 7.41
CA TYR A 114 -17.37 -11.39 6.99
C TYR A 114 -17.21 -11.43 5.48
N GLU A 115 -16.95 -10.28 4.90
CA GLU A 115 -16.55 -10.12 3.51
C GLU A 115 -15.19 -9.43 3.50
N ALA A 116 -14.23 -9.99 2.78
CA ALA A 116 -12.88 -9.45 2.71
C ALA A 116 -12.37 -9.47 1.27
N ALA A 117 -11.44 -8.57 0.98
CA ALA A 117 -10.72 -8.52 -0.28
C ALA A 117 -9.23 -8.66 -0.01
N GLN A 118 -8.56 -9.46 -0.82
CA GLN A 118 -7.11 -9.66 -0.75
C GLN A 118 -6.47 -9.30 -2.08
N ASP A 119 -5.41 -8.51 -2.05
CA ASP A 119 -4.57 -8.27 -3.22
C ASP A 119 -3.68 -9.50 -3.51
N ILE A 120 -3.86 -10.06 -4.70
CA ILE A 120 -3.13 -11.22 -5.20
C ILE A 120 -2.20 -10.87 -6.38
N HIS A 121 -1.98 -9.58 -6.65
CA HIS A 121 -1.13 -9.14 -7.76
C HIS A 121 0.28 -9.74 -7.67
N ALA A 122 0.84 -9.79 -6.46
CA ALA A 122 2.15 -10.37 -6.20
C ALA A 122 2.20 -11.91 -6.17
N LEU A 123 1.07 -12.59 -6.45
CA LEU A 123 0.92 -14.05 -6.40
C LEU A 123 0.44 -14.61 -7.75
N PRO A 124 1.27 -14.60 -8.82
CA PRO A 124 0.82 -14.95 -10.18
C PRO A 124 0.26 -16.36 -10.29
N GLY A 125 0.82 -17.33 -9.56
CA GLY A 125 0.30 -18.70 -9.53
C GLY A 125 -1.11 -18.82 -8.93
N VAL A 126 -1.44 -17.95 -7.98
CA VAL A 126 -2.76 -17.90 -7.32
C VAL A 126 -3.82 -17.30 -8.24
N VAL A 127 -3.44 -16.32 -9.07
CA VAL A 127 -4.39 -15.64 -9.99
C VAL A 127 -5.12 -16.63 -10.90
N VAL A 128 -4.39 -17.57 -11.49
CA VAL A 128 -4.98 -18.58 -12.39
C VAL A 128 -5.96 -19.48 -11.61
N GLN A 129 -5.57 -19.91 -10.42
CA GLN A 129 -6.39 -20.78 -9.57
C GLN A 129 -7.66 -20.07 -9.08
N VAL A 130 -7.57 -18.78 -8.71
CA VAL A 130 -8.73 -17.99 -8.24
C VAL A 130 -9.78 -17.85 -9.34
N ARG A 131 -9.39 -17.65 -10.60
CA ARG A 131 -10.34 -17.57 -11.72
C ARG A 131 -11.19 -18.85 -11.85
N GLN A 132 -10.57 -19.99 -11.63
CA GLN A 132 -11.26 -21.28 -11.70
C GLN A 132 -12.08 -21.58 -10.45
N ALA A 133 -11.71 -20.96 -9.31
CA ALA A 133 -12.34 -21.18 -8.02
C ALA A 133 -13.45 -20.15 -7.68
N THR A 134 -13.79 -19.25 -8.59
CA THR A 134 -14.90 -18.30 -8.37
C THR A 134 -16.21 -19.07 -8.15
N GLY A 135 -16.92 -18.71 -7.08
CA GLY A 135 -18.12 -19.43 -6.64
C GLY A 135 -17.86 -20.69 -5.83
N GLN A 136 -16.62 -21.14 -5.72
CA GLN A 136 -16.27 -22.36 -4.99
C GLN A 136 -15.92 -22.10 -3.53
N MET A 137 -15.99 -23.16 -2.74
CA MET A 137 -15.57 -23.17 -1.34
C MET A 137 -14.05 -23.18 -1.26
N VAL A 138 -13.52 -22.36 -0.35
CA VAL A 138 -12.08 -22.22 -0.11
C VAL A 138 -11.79 -22.21 1.38
N ARG A 139 -10.56 -22.50 1.75
CA ARG A 139 -10.09 -22.30 3.12
C ARG A 139 -9.59 -20.87 3.28
N VAL A 140 -10.03 -20.22 4.34
CA VAL A 140 -9.67 -18.85 4.71
C VAL A 140 -8.91 -18.88 6.01
N LYS A 141 -7.78 -18.21 6.09
CA LYS A 141 -7.09 -17.93 7.36
C LYS A 141 -7.44 -16.53 7.84
N TYR A 142 -7.78 -16.43 9.13
CA TYR A 142 -8.15 -15.15 9.75
C TYR A 142 -7.49 -14.97 11.12
N MET A 143 -7.28 -13.72 11.52
CA MET A 143 -6.79 -13.41 12.87
C MET A 143 -7.95 -13.40 13.85
N VAL A 144 -7.78 -14.10 15.00
CA VAL A 144 -8.86 -14.25 16.00
C VAL A 144 -9.24 -12.92 16.66
N ASP A 145 -8.24 -12.07 16.89
CA ASP A 145 -8.41 -10.74 17.47
C ASP A 145 -9.05 -9.73 16.50
N ARG A 146 -8.92 -9.97 15.19
CA ARG A 146 -9.48 -9.14 14.11
C ARG A 146 -9.96 -10.03 12.97
N PRO A 147 -11.15 -10.63 13.06
CA PRO A 147 -11.62 -11.58 12.05
C PRO A 147 -11.68 -11.02 10.63
N GLY A 148 -11.93 -9.73 10.45
CA GLY A 148 -11.86 -9.08 9.15
C GLY A 148 -10.46 -9.07 8.51
N ASN A 149 -9.39 -9.32 9.29
CA ASN A 149 -8.04 -9.47 8.78
C ASN A 149 -7.79 -10.94 8.40
N SER A 150 -7.98 -11.25 7.13
CA SER A 150 -7.99 -12.62 6.59
C SER A 150 -7.28 -12.72 5.25
N ILE A 151 -6.93 -13.95 4.87
CA ILE A 151 -6.31 -14.28 3.58
C ILE A 151 -6.87 -15.60 3.05
N VAL A 152 -6.88 -15.74 1.73
CA VAL A 152 -7.14 -16.99 1.00
C VAL A 152 -5.84 -17.63 0.54
N ALA A 153 -4.81 -16.83 0.26
CA ALA A 153 -3.52 -17.34 -0.18
C ALA A 153 -2.36 -16.42 0.24
N CYS A 154 -1.18 -17.00 0.33
CA CYS A 154 0.08 -16.29 0.48
C CYS A 154 1.19 -17.05 -0.24
N GLU A 155 2.41 -16.60 -0.13
CA GLU A 155 3.58 -17.19 -0.76
C GLU A 155 3.87 -18.64 -0.32
N GLU A 156 3.46 -19.00 0.90
CA GLU A 156 3.74 -20.30 1.52
C GLU A 156 2.49 -21.19 1.64
N TRP A 157 1.30 -20.66 1.37
CA TRP A 157 0.05 -21.38 1.57
C TRP A 157 -1.06 -20.90 0.63
N SER A 158 -1.82 -21.86 0.09
CA SER A 158 -3.04 -21.59 -0.65
C SER A 158 -4.22 -22.33 -0.02
N GLY A 159 -5.28 -21.60 0.25
CA GLY A 159 -6.57 -22.13 0.71
C GLY A 159 -7.48 -22.55 -0.43
N LEU A 160 -7.06 -22.33 -1.68
CA LEU A 160 -7.78 -22.78 -2.86
C LEU A 160 -7.77 -24.31 -2.87
N LEU A 161 -8.95 -24.90 -2.78
CA LEU A 161 -9.10 -26.32 -2.96
C LEU A 161 -8.91 -26.59 -4.45
N VAL A 162 -7.71 -27.00 -4.82
CA VAL A 162 -7.49 -27.51 -6.18
C VAL A 162 -8.25 -28.82 -6.26
N PHE A 163 -9.45 -28.80 -6.85
CA PHE A 163 -10.01 -30.00 -7.40
C PHE A 163 -9.14 -30.37 -8.62
N SER A 164 -8.03 -31.05 -8.36
CA SER A 164 -7.43 -31.89 -9.38
C SER A 164 -8.50 -32.95 -9.65
N PRO A 165 -9.09 -33.05 -10.84
CA PRO A 165 -9.85 -34.23 -11.16
C PRO A 165 -8.91 -35.39 -10.84
N ALA A 166 -9.35 -36.29 -9.97
CA ALA A 166 -8.60 -37.51 -9.71
C ALA A 166 -8.20 -38.09 -11.06
N PRO A 167 -6.93 -38.48 -11.26
CA PRO A 167 -6.56 -39.13 -12.52
C PRO A 167 -7.54 -40.29 -12.69
N ILE A 168 -8.33 -40.23 -13.76
CA ILE A 168 -9.26 -41.30 -14.11
C ILE A 168 -8.41 -42.56 -14.17
N SER A 169 -8.66 -43.47 -13.24
CA SER A 169 -7.90 -44.72 -13.20
C SER A 169 -8.07 -45.44 -14.56
N PRO A 170 -7.00 -45.95 -15.16
CA PRO A 170 -7.11 -46.71 -16.42
C PRO A 170 -8.14 -47.83 -16.38
N ALA A 171 -8.49 -48.31 -15.19
CA ALA A 171 -9.53 -49.32 -14.98
C ALA A 171 -10.96 -48.82 -15.31
N GLU A 172 -11.22 -47.50 -15.19
CA GLU A 172 -12.56 -46.94 -15.47
C GLU A 172 -12.81 -46.68 -16.96
N LEU A 173 -11.73 -46.60 -17.76
CA LEU A 173 -11.81 -46.47 -19.21
C LEU A 173 -12.17 -47.79 -19.91
N ASP A 174 -11.89 -48.94 -19.27
CA ASP A 174 -12.12 -50.25 -19.85
C ASP A 174 -13.59 -50.72 -19.68
N GLU A 175 -14.24 -50.22 -18.60
CA GLU A 175 -15.64 -50.55 -18.31
C GLU A 175 -16.63 -49.86 -19.25
N THR A 176 -16.32 -48.62 -19.67
CA THR A 176 -17.14 -47.84 -20.63
C THR A 176 -16.96 -48.34 -22.08
N ALA A 177 -15.82 -48.90 -22.42
CA ALA A 177 -15.59 -49.46 -23.77
C ALA A 177 -16.29 -50.82 -23.98
N GLY A 178 -16.51 -51.58 -22.90
CA GLY A 178 -17.16 -52.90 -22.95
C GLY A 178 -18.69 -52.85 -23.15
N GLU A 179 -19.33 -51.71 -22.74
CA GLU A 179 -20.80 -51.62 -22.80
C GLU A 179 -21.31 -51.21 -24.20
N VAL A 180 -20.50 -50.52 -24.99
CA VAL A 180 -20.89 -50.07 -26.35
C VAL A 180 -20.87 -51.25 -27.36
N VAL A 181 -20.07 -52.31 -27.14
CA VAL A 181 -19.97 -53.43 -28.06
C VAL A 181 -21.10 -54.44 -27.88
N LYS A 182 -21.86 -54.43 -26.79
CA LYS A 182 -22.90 -55.39 -26.47
C LYS A 182 -24.31 -55.01 -26.97
N LYS A 183 -24.44 -53.90 -27.68
CA LYS A 183 -25.72 -53.34 -28.16
C LYS A 183 -25.81 -53.16 -29.67
N SER A 184 -24.95 -53.90 -30.41
CA SER A 184 -25.01 -53.93 -31.85
C SER A 184 -25.39 -55.32 -32.37
#